data_d36f67320582896e6a33ffb93a7b7b8d
#
_entry.id   d36f67320582896e6a33ffb93a7b7b8d
#
_cell.length_a   1.000
_cell.length_b   1.000
_cell.length_c   1.000
_cell.angle_alpha   90.00
_cell.angle_beta   90.00
_cell.angle_gamma   90.00
#
_symmetry.space_group_name_H-M   'P 1'
#
loop_
_entity.id
_entity.type
_entity.pdbx_description
1 polymer ?
#
loop_
_entity_poly.entity_id
_entity_poly.type
_entity_poly.pdbx_seq_one_letter_code
_entity_poly.pdbx_strand_id
1 'polypeptide(L)'
;MTAATAPIVATTTQRPAPVTLGQAFWVWLRIALLSFGGPAGQIAVMHRILVDEKRWIGEERFLHALNYCMVLPGPEAQQLATYIGWLMHKTLGGLVAGLLFILPSFFILVGLGWVYMLYGNTATLLGIFSGIKPAVVAIVLFAAYRIGMRTLTHTLLIVIAGLSFVGIAFFKLPFPLIVLLAALTGWVGSYWMPQAFKVSSHQTTKSTTHISAIIDDDTAIPEHAQYRFKRL
;
A
#
# COMPACT_ATOMS: atom_id res chain seq x y z
N MET A 1 -41.45 -16.82 -39.65
CA MET A 1 -40.87 -16.88 -38.31
C MET A 1 -39.91 -15.71 -38.18
N THR A 2 -40.37 -14.60 -37.62
CA THR A 2 -39.64 -13.34 -37.48
C THR A 2 -38.96 -13.35 -36.13
N ALA A 3 -37.62 -13.43 -36.11
CA ALA A 3 -36.83 -13.35 -34.88
C ALA A 3 -36.89 -11.91 -34.34
N ALA A 4 -37.52 -11.72 -33.19
CA ALA A 4 -37.55 -10.46 -32.48
C ALA A 4 -36.16 -10.21 -31.88
N THR A 5 -35.45 -9.22 -32.43
CA THR A 5 -34.20 -8.69 -31.88
C THR A 5 -34.55 -7.93 -30.60
N ALA A 6 -34.21 -8.49 -29.46
CA ALA A 6 -34.32 -7.79 -28.19
C ALA A 6 -33.42 -6.53 -28.18
N PRO A 7 -33.90 -5.36 -27.71
CA PRO A 7 -33.09 -4.17 -27.68
C PRO A 7 -31.97 -4.36 -26.65
N ILE A 8 -30.72 -4.18 -27.10
CA ILE A 8 -29.55 -4.05 -26.24
C ILE A 8 -29.78 -2.80 -25.38
N VAL A 9 -30.15 -2.99 -24.12
CA VAL A 9 -30.21 -1.91 -23.13
C VAL A 9 -28.78 -1.40 -22.97
N ALA A 10 -28.46 -0.31 -23.63
CA ALA A 10 -27.27 0.45 -23.39
C ALA A 10 -27.36 0.98 -21.95
N THR A 11 -26.75 0.27 -21.02
CA THR A 11 -26.50 0.77 -19.67
C THR A 11 -25.60 1.98 -19.82
N THR A 12 -26.17 3.17 -19.81
CA THR A 12 -25.47 4.44 -19.72
C THR A 12 -24.71 4.42 -18.39
N THR A 13 -23.45 4.03 -18.44
CA THR A 13 -22.50 4.13 -17.32
C THR A 13 -22.25 5.62 -17.08
N GLN A 14 -23.13 6.25 -16.29
CA GLN A 14 -22.91 7.63 -15.82
C GLN A 14 -21.63 7.63 -14.98
N ARG A 15 -20.59 8.28 -15.48
CA ARG A 15 -19.39 8.54 -14.69
C ARG A 15 -19.77 9.36 -13.46
N PRO A 16 -19.30 8.98 -12.27
CA PRO A 16 -19.52 9.78 -11.08
C PRO A 16 -19.01 11.22 -11.28
N ALA A 17 -19.68 12.21 -10.67
CA ALA A 17 -19.28 13.60 -10.75
C ALA A 17 -17.87 13.83 -10.17
N PRO A 18 -17.09 14.80 -10.68
CA PRO A 18 -15.78 15.12 -10.16
C PRO A 18 -15.86 15.48 -8.67
N VAL A 19 -14.98 14.88 -7.87
CA VAL A 19 -14.94 15.02 -6.41
C VAL A 19 -14.30 16.36 -6.04
N THR A 20 -14.92 17.10 -5.12
CA THR A 20 -14.32 18.29 -4.55
C THR A 20 -13.26 17.95 -3.50
N LEU A 21 -12.28 18.86 -3.28
CA LEU A 21 -11.26 18.69 -2.22
C LEU A 21 -11.87 18.48 -0.82
N GLY A 22 -13.00 19.17 -0.53
CA GLY A 22 -13.70 19.00 0.76
C GLY A 22 -14.28 17.60 0.94
N GLN A 23 -14.87 17.03 -0.10
CA GLN A 23 -15.35 15.64 -0.07
C GLN A 23 -14.19 14.66 0.05
N ALA A 24 -13.10 14.90 -0.66
CA ALA A 24 -11.88 14.11 -0.59
C ALA A 24 -11.29 14.12 0.83
N PHE A 25 -11.24 15.26 1.49
CA PHE A 25 -10.76 15.39 2.87
C PHE A 25 -11.50 14.45 3.83
N TRP A 26 -12.82 14.43 3.83
CA TRP A 26 -13.62 13.58 4.72
C TRP A 26 -13.44 12.09 4.42
N VAL A 27 -13.29 11.73 3.16
CA VAL A 27 -13.05 10.33 2.77
C VAL A 27 -11.64 9.89 3.19
N TRP A 28 -10.62 10.72 2.98
CA TRP A 28 -9.26 10.42 3.43
C TRP A 28 -9.16 10.36 4.96
N LEU A 29 -9.87 11.23 5.66
CA LEU A 29 -9.95 11.15 7.13
C LEU A 29 -10.60 9.84 7.59
N ARG A 30 -11.70 9.43 6.94
CA ARG A 30 -12.34 8.14 7.22
C ARG A 30 -11.39 6.97 6.96
N ILE A 31 -10.68 6.97 5.84
CA ILE A 31 -9.68 5.95 5.53
C ILE A 31 -8.60 5.92 6.62
N ALA A 32 -8.05 7.07 7.00
CA ALA A 32 -7.02 7.18 8.02
C ALA A 32 -7.46 6.60 9.38
N LEU A 33 -8.68 6.93 9.81
CA LEU A 33 -9.25 6.44 11.07
C LEU A 33 -9.58 4.94 11.06
N LEU A 34 -9.82 4.35 9.90
CA LEU A 34 -10.11 2.92 9.75
C LEU A 34 -8.89 2.08 9.39
N SER A 35 -7.77 2.73 9.09
CA SER A 35 -6.54 2.10 8.58
C SER A 35 -5.71 1.48 9.72
N PHE A 36 -6.21 0.43 10.33
CA PHE A 36 -5.50 -0.37 11.32
C PHE A 36 -5.13 -1.76 10.77
N GLY A 37 -4.15 -2.42 11.38
CA GLY A 37 -3.80 -3.81 11.04
C GLY A 37 -2.64 -3.97 10.06
N GLY A 38 -1.81 -2.95 9.89
CA GLY A 38 -0.62 -2.98 9.03
C GLY A 38 -0.91 -2.72 7.55
N PRO A 39 0.14 -2.74 6.68
CA PRO A 39 0.04 -2.30 5.29
C PRO A 39 -1.08 -2.99 4.50
N ALA A 40 -1.19 -4.32 4.62
CA ALA A 40 -2.22 -5.08 3.90
C ALA A 40 -3.66 -4.69 4.31
N GLY A 41 -3.88 -4.47 5.62
CA GLY A 41 -5.19 -4.00 6.12
C GLY A 41 -5.51 -2.59 5.65
N GLN A 42 -4.53 -1.70 5.67
CA GLN A 42 -4.64 -0.31 5.21
C GLN A 42 -4.97 -0.25 3.72
N ILE A 43 -4.27 -1.04 2.88
CA ILE A 43 -4.52 -1.14 1.44
C ILE A 43 -5.93 -1.69 1.19
N ALA A 44 -6.36 -2.72 1.92
CA ALA A 44 -7.69 -3.28 1.79
C ALA A 44 -8.80 -2.27 2.15
N VAL A 45 -8.61 -1.43 3.18
CA VAL A 45 -9.53 -0.35 3.53
C VAL A 45 -9.58 0.71 2.43
N MET A 46 -8.43 1.11 1.87
CA MET A 46 -8.38 2.05 0.74
C MET A 46 -9.09 1.49 -0.48
N HIS A 47 -8.82 0.23 -0.83
CA HIS A 47 -9.48 -0.45 -1.95
C HIS A 47 -11.00 -0.42 -1.78
N ARG A 48 -11.50 -0.93 -0.65
CA ARG A 48 -12.94 -0.98 -0.38
C ARG A 48 -13.60 0.39 -0.48
N ILE A 49 -12.97 1.44 0.08
CA ILE A 49 -13.59 2.77 0.10
C ILE A 49 -13.47 3.46 -1.25
N LEU A 50 -12.30 3.42 -1.91
CA LEU A 50 -12.03 4.18 -3.13
C LEU A 50 -12.53 3.47 -4.38
N VAL A 51 -12.45 2.14 -4.43
CA VAL A 51 -12.87 1.35 -5.58
C VAL A 51 -14.30 0.90 -5.44
N ASP A 52 -14.66 0.16 -4.37
CA ASP A 52 -15.98 -0.46 -4.24
C ASP A 52 -17.08 0.53 -3.84
N GLU A 53 -16.85 1.33 -2.76
CA GLU A 53 -17.89 2.22 -2.22
C GLU A 53 -18.02 3.52 -3.03
N LYS A 54 -16.93 4.21 -3.29
CA LYS A 54 -16.90 5.55 -3.90
C LYS A 54 -16.69 5.54 -5.40
N ARG A 55 -16.07 4.50 -5.94
CA ARG A 55 -15.73 4.37 -7.36
C ARG A 55 -14.94 5.57 -7.89
N TRP A 56 -13.99 6.03 -7.09
CA TRP A 56 -13.13 7.14 -7.47
C TRP A 56 -12.01 6.71 -8.40
N ILE A 57 -11.54 5.46 -8.25
CA ILE A 57 -10.50 4.87 -9.07
C ILE A 57 -10.92 3.49 -9.52
N GLY A 58 -10.60 3.13 -10.77
CA GLY A 58 -10.83 1.79 -11.33
C GLY A 58 -9.94 0.73 -10.69
N GLU A 59 -10.39 -0.51 -10.71
CA GLU A 59 -9.69 -1.66 -10.12
C GLU A 59 -8.27 -1.82 -10.67
N GLU A 60 -8.12 -1.87 -12.00
CA GLU A 60 -6.82 -2.06 -12.64
C GLU A 60 -5.88 -0.90 -12.33
N ARG A 61 -6.39 0.34 -12.34
CA ARG A 61 -5.61 1.53 -12.03
C ARG A 61 -5.17 1.58 -10.56
N PHE A 62 -6.01 1.11 -9.65
CA PHE A 62 -5.63 0.95 -8.23
C PHE A 62 -4.51 -0.07 -8.08
N LEU A 63 -4.62 -1.22 -8.74
CA LEU A 63 -3.60 -2.28 -8.71
C LEU A 63 -2.29 -1.84 -9.36
N HIS A 64 -2.34 -1.09 -10.47
CA HIS A 64 -1.16 -0.48 -11.08
C HIS A 64 -0.46 0.50 -10.13
N ALA A 65 -1.24 1.37 -9.46
CA ALA A 65 -0.70 2.28 -8.45
C ALA A 65 -0.05 1.55 -7.28
N LEU A 66 -0.70 0.49 -6.80
CA LEU A 66 -0.17 -0.37 -5.74
C LEU A 66 1.15 -1.03 -6.14
N ASN A 67 1.21 -1.64 -7.32
CA ASN A 67 2.43 -2.27 -7.83
C ASN A 67 3.57 -1.27 -7.97
N TYR A 68 3.28 -0.05 -8.41
CA TYR A 68 4.27 1.02 -8.48
C TYR A 68 4.81 1.41 -7.09
N CYS A 69 3.92 1.54 -6.10
CA CYS A 69 4.32 1.85 -4.73
C CYS A 69 5.14 0.72 -4.08
N MET A 70 4.85 -0.54 -4.41
CA MET A 70 5.60 -1.70 -3.90
C MET A 70 7.06 -1.76 -4.39
N VAL A 71 7.38 -1.15 -5.53
CA VAL A 71 8.76 -1.08 -6.06
C VAL A 71 9.58 -0.03 -5.32
N LEU A 72 8.92 1.01 -4.79
CA LEU A 72 9.60 2.09 -4.07
C LEU A 72 9.86 1.69 -2.62
N PRO A 73 11.09 1.87 -2.10
CA PRO A 73 11.36 1.61 -0.69
C PRO A 73 10.62 2.63 0.20
N GLY A 74 9.76 2.14 1.10
CA GLY A 74 9.02 3.00 2.01
C GLY A 74 7.69 2.40 2.45
N PRO A 75 6.86 3.16 3.18
CA PRO A 75 5.56 2.70 3.65
C PRO A 75 4.55 2.68 2.50
N GLU A 76 4.33 1.50 1.91
CA GLU A 76 3.52 1.27 0.70
C GLU A 76 2.13 1.89 0.77
N ALA A 77 1.42 1.70 1.90
CA ALA A 77 0.07 2.24 2.07
C ALA A 77 0.05 3.78 2.08
N GLN A 78 1.06 4.41 2.69
CA GLN A 78 1.22 5.86 2.71
C GLN A 78 1.53 6.41 1.32
N GLN A 79 2.42 5.74 0.58
CA GLN A 79 2.77 6.10 -0.79
C GLN A 79 1.54 6.00 -1.69
N LEU A 80 0.77 4.92 -1.56
CA LEU A 80 -0.46 4.71 -2.32
C LEU A 80 -1.51 5.78 -2.03
N ALA A 81 -1.75 6.12 -0.75
CA ALA A 81 -2.67 7.19 -0.37
C ALA A 81 -2.26 8.54 -0.98
N THR A 82 -0.96 8.88 -0.87
CA THR A 82 -0.40 10.11 -1.43
C THR A 82 -0.51 10.14 -2.96
N TYR A 83 -0.20 9.03 -3.63
CA TYR A 83 -0.26 8.93 -5.08
C TYR A 83 -1.69 9.06 -5.61
N ILE A 84 -2.65 8.34 -5.02
CA ILE A 84 -4.06 8.45 -5.43
C ILE A 84 -4.61 9.85 -5.16
N GLY A 85 -4.30 10.44 -4.01
CA GLY A 85 -4.66 11.81 -3.69
C GLY A 85 -4.11 12.82 -4.69
N TRP A 86 -2.85 12.65 -5.10
CA TRP A 86 -2.21 13.47 -6.13
C TRP A 86 -2.85 13.26 -7.52
N LEU A 87 -3.17 12.03 -7.87
CA LEU A 87 -3.83 11.71 -9.13
C LEU A 87 -5.19 12.42 -9.25
N MET A 88 -5.93 12.52 -8.14
CA MET A 88 -7.26 13.14 -8.09
C MET A 88 -7.22 14.67 -8.06
N HIS A 89 -6.36 15.27 -7.22
CA HIS A 89 -6.36 16.71 -6.93
C HIS A 89 -4.96 17.33 -6.96
N LYS A 90 -4.06 16.85 -7.79
CA LYS A 90 -2.68 17.34 -7.94
C LYS A 90 -1.93 17.35 -6.59
N THR A 91 -0.99 18.25 -6.44
CA THR A 91 -0.13 18.34 -5.24
C THR A 91 -0.93 18.51 -3.94
N LEU A 92 -1.99 19.32 -3.96
CA LEU A 92 -2.83 19.51 -2.77
C LEU A 92 -3.55 18.22 -2.36
N GLY A 93 -4.06 17.46 -3.32
CA GLY A 93 -4.70 16.18 -3.01
C GLY A 93 -3.74 15.17 -2.41
N GLY A 94 -2.53 15.05 -2.95
CA GLY A 94 -1.49 14.19 -2.40
C GLY A 94 -1.06 14.61 -1.00
N LEU A 95 -0.90 15.91 -0.76
CA LEU A 95 -0.56 16.44 0.55
C LEU A 95 -1.65 16.16 1.58
N VAL A 96 -2.92 16.43 1.23
CA VAL A 96 -4.06 16.19 2.11
C VAL A 96 -4.20 14.69 2.43
N ALA A 97 -4.18 13.82 1.42
CA ALA A 97 -4.29 12.39 1.63
C ALA A 97 -3.12 11.84 2.48
N GLY A 98 -1.89 12.24 2.15
CA GLY A 98 -0.69 11.82 2.86
C GLY A 98 -0.65 12.30 4.32
N LEU A 99 -0.95 13.57 4.58
CA LEU A 99 -0.97 14.11 5.93
C LEU A 99 -2.08 13.47 6.78
N LEU A 100 -3.31 13.39 6.25
CA LEU A 100 -4.41 12.78 6.98
C LEU A 100 -4.13 11.32 7.34
N PHE A 101 -3.44 10.59 6.47
CA PHE A 101 -3.10 9.20 6.73
C PHE A 101 -2.14 9.02 7.92
N ILE A 102 -1.26 9.98 8.17
CA ILE A 102 -0.29 9.97 9.28
C ILE A 102 -0.88 10.57 10.56
N LEU A 103 -1.72 11.58 10.46
CA LEU A 103 -2.19 12.40 11.58
C LEU A 103 -2.76 11.61 12.76
N PRO A 104 -3.65 10.60 12.57
CA PRO A 104 -4.18 9.85 13.72
C PRO A 104 -3.08 9.15 14.52
N SER A 105 -2.15 8.48 13.85
CA SER A 105 -1.01 7.82 14.49
C SER A 105 -0.08 8.82 15.18
N PHE A 106 0.16 9.97 14.56
CA PHE A 106 0.97 11.03 15.12
C PHE A 106 0.39 11.55 16.44
N PHE A 107 -0.90 11.89 16.49
CA PHE A 107 -1.53 12.37 17.71
C PHE A 107 -1.58 11.32 18.80
N ILE A 108 -1.81 10.05 18.46
CA ILE A 108 -1.78 8.95 19.42
C ILE A 108 -0.37 8.81 20.02
N LEU A 109 0.68 8.83 19.19
CA LEU A 109 2.06 8.70 19.67
C LEU A 109 2.49 9.89 20.51
N VAL A 110 2.15 11.12 20.11
CA VAL A 110 2.42 12.33 20.90
C VAL A 110 1.69 12.27 22.23
N GLY A 111 0.39 11.90 22.23
CA GLY A 111 -0.39 11.75 23.46
C GLY A 111 0.18 10.70 24.41
N LEU A 112 0.54 9.52 23.88
CA LEU A 112 1.19 8.47 24.65
C LEU A 112 2.56 8.92 25.21
N GLY A 113 3.35 9.62 24.40
CA GLY A 113 4.64 10.19 24.83
C GLY A 113 4.44 11.21 25.96
N TRP A 114 3.43 12.07 25.84
CA TRP A 114 3.10 13.03 26.89
C TRP A 114 2.70 12.34 28.20
N VAL A 115 1.80 11.35 28.14
CA VAL A 115 1.40 10.57 29.32
C VAL A 115 2.61 9.86 29.94
N TYR A 116 3.51 9.31 29.12
CA TYR A 116 4.74 8.69 29.60
C TYR A 116 5.66 9.68 30.31
N MET A 117 5.81 10.89 29.79
CA MET A 117 6.65 11.92 30.43
C MET A 117 6.11 12.35 31.79
N LEU A 118 4.78 12.44 31.94
CA LEU A 118 4.16 12.86 33.19
C LEU A 118 4.07 11.74 34.23
N TYR A 119 3.77 10.52 33.81
CA TYR A 119 3.42 9.42 34.71
C TYR A 119 4.32 8.18 34.56
N GLY A 120 5.40 8.26 33.79
CA GLY A 120 6.25 7.11 33.42
C GLY A 120 6.84 6.34 34.59
N ASN A 121 7.01 6.99 35.75
CA ASN A 121 7.54 6.38 36.96
C ASN A 121 6.47 5.77 37.88
N THR A 122 5.17 5.80 37.49
CA THR A 122 4.12 5.20 38.26
C THR A 122 4.09 3.67 38.06
N ALA A 123 3.82 2.92 39.14
CA ALA A 123 3.77 1.46 39.10
C ALA A 123 2.75 0.94 38.05
N THR A 124 1.64 1.65 37.88
CA THR A 124 0.59 1.30 36.90
C THR A 124 1.12 1.39 35.46
N LEU A 125 1.79 2.50 35.10
CA LEU A 125 2.31 2.67 33.76
C LEU A 125 3.47 1.70 33.48
N LEU A 126 4.36 1.50 34.43
CA LEU A 126 5.44 0.50 34.30
C LEU A 126 4.86 -0.92 34.10
N GLY A 127 3.77 -1.26 34.78
CA GLY A 127 3.06 -2.53 34.57
C GLY A 127 2.48 -2.65 33.15
N ILE A 128 1.83 -1.60 32.64
CA ILE A 128 1.28 -1.58 31.28
C ILE A 128 2.40 -1.74 30.25
N PHE A 129 3.49 -0.96 30.36
CA PHE A 129 4.62 -1.04 29.42
C PHE A 129 5.34 -2.39 29.50
N SER A 130 5.46 -3.01 30.67
CA SER A 130 6.05 -4.34 30.79
C SER A 130 5.19 -5.42 30.10
N GLY A 131 3.85 -5.24 30.07
CA GLY A 131 2.94 -6.12 29.32
C GLY A 131 2.98 -5.88 27.80
N ILE A 132 3.18 -4.62 27.36
CA ILE A 132 3.25 -4.27 25.93
C ILE A 132 4.52 -4.84 25.28
N LYS A 133 5.67 -4.85 25.96
CA LYS A 133 6.94 -5.35 25.42
C LYS A 133 6.82 -6.75 24.80
N PRO A 134 6.37 -7.79 25.50
CA PRO A 134 6.24 -9.14 24.93
C PRO A 134 5.17 -9.19 23.81
N ALA A 135 4.11 -8.40 23.89
CA ALA A 135 3.10 -8.33 22.84
C ALA A 135 3.68 -7.79 21.53
N VAL A 136 4.50 -6.73 21.60
CA VAL A 136 5.19 -6.18 20.42
C VAL A 136 6.13 -7.21 19.81
N VAL A 137 6.92 -7.93 20.64
CA VAL A 137 7.81 -9.01 20.17
C VAL A 137 6.99 -10.08 19.44
N ALA A 138 5.88 -10.53 20.02
CA ALA A 138 5.01 -11.53 19.41
C ALA A 138 4.44 -11.06 18.06
N ILE A 139 3.97 -9.81 17.98
CA ILE A 139 3.46 -9.21 16.73
C ILE A 139 4.54 -9.15 15.66
N VAL A 140 5.76 -8.72 16.02
CA VAL A 140 6.88 -8.64 15.06
C VAL A 140 7.28 -10.02 14.56
N LEU A 141 7.40 -11.00 15.45
CA LEU A 141 7.70 -12.39 15.06
C LEU A 141 6.62 -12.98 14.17
N PHE A 142 5.35 -12.75 14.51
CA PHE A 142 4.23 -13.20 13.68
C PHE A 142 4.22 -12.54 12.30
N ALA A 143 4.49 -11.23 12.24
CA ALA A 143 4.61 -10.51 10.97
C ALA A 143 5.78 -11.04 10.12
N ALA A 144 6.95 -11.25 10.73
CA ALA A 144 8.11 -11.83 10.06
C ALA A 144 7.81 -13.24 9.52
N TYR A 145 7.17 -14.09 10.33
CA TYR A 145 6.73 -15.43 9.92
C TYR A 145 5.76 -15.36 8.73
N ARG A 146 4.74 -14.50 8.81
CA ARG A 146 3.71 -14.35 7.76
C ARG A 146 4.31 -13.86 6.44
N ILE A 147 5.21 -12.87 6.49
CA ILE A 147 5.91 -12.37 5.32
C ILE A 147 6.83 -13.44 4.76
N GLY A 148 7.61 -14.11 5.62
CA GLY A 148 8.50 -15.18 5.24
C GLY A 148 7.78 -16.32 4.50
N MET A 149 6.70 -16.82 5.05
CA MET A 149 5.88 -17.88 4.42
C MET A 149 5.32 -17.48 3.05
N ARG A 150 5.05 -16.21 2.84
CA ARG A 150 4.52 -15.71 1.57
C ARG A 150 5.60 -15.45 0.53
N THR A 151 6.79 -15.02 0.98
CA THR A 151 7.85 -14.52 0.08
C THR A 151 8.92 -15.58 -0.17
N LEU A 152 9.26 -16.39 0.85
CA LEU A 152 10.33 -17.40 0.78
C LEU A 152 9.79 -18.73 0.23
N THR A 153 9.39 -18.71 -1.04
CA THR A 153 8.82 -19.90 -1.71
C THR A 153 9.86 -20.88 -2.21
N HIS A 154 11.13 -20.46 -2.34
CA HIS A 154 12.22 -21.28 -2.85
C HIS A 154 13.40 -21.31 -1.87
N THR A 155 14.08 -22.44 -1.75
CA THR A 155 15.23 -22.65 -0.84
C THR A 155 16.32 -21.58 -1.00
N LEU A 156 16.58 -21.15 -2.23
CA LEU A 156 17.57 -20.10 -2.52
C LEU A 156 17.20 -18.77 -1.87
N LEU A 157 15.91 -18.39 -1.86
CA LEU A 157 15.44 -17.18 -1.19
C LEU A 157 15.60 -17.26 0.33
N ILE A 158 15.41 -18.46 0.90
CA ILE A 158 15.64 -18.69 2.33
C ILE A 158 17.12 -18.51 2.68
N VAL A 159 18.02 -19.04 1.83
CA VAL A 159 19.47 -18.87 2.03
C VAL A 159 19.88 -17.40 1.94
N ILE A 160 19.39 -16.66 0.94
CA ILE A 160 19.65 -15.22 0.79
C ILE A 160 19.15 -14.44 2.02
N ALA A 161 17.94 -14.75 2.48
CA ALA A 161 17.36 -14.11 3.67
C ALA A 161 18.20 -14.41 4.92
N GLY A 162 18.64 -15.66 5.11
CA GLY A 162 19.52 -16.06 6.21
C GLY A 162 20.87 -15.37 6.17
N LEU A 163 21.51 -15.31 5.01
CA LEU A 163 22.79 -14.60 4.83
C LEU A 163 22.63 -13.09 5.07
N SER A 164 21.54 -12.48 4.63
CA SER A 164 21.24 -11.08 4.87
C SER A 164 21.04 -10.82 6.37
N PHE A 165 20.33 -11.71 7.07
CA PHE A 165 20.13 -11.61 8.51
C PHE A 165 21.49 -11.69 9.27
N VAL A 166 22.35 -12.65 8.93
CA VAL A 166 23.69 -12.77 9.51
C VAL A 166 24.53 -11.53 9.20
N GLY A 167 24.47 -11.03 7.96
CA GLY A 167 25.16 -9.81 7.54
C GLY A 167 24.78 -8.59 8.38
N ILE A 168 23.48 -8.41 8.67
CA ILE A 168 23.02 -7.31 9.52
C ILE A 168 23.37 -7.55 10.99
N ALA A 169 23.07 -8.74 11.51
CA ALA A 169 23.17 -9.02 12.94
C ALA A 169 24.61 -9.07 13.45
N PHE A 170 25.51 -9.71 12.69
CA PHE A 170 26.90 -9.95 13.12
C PHE A 170 27.89 -8.98 12.47
N PHE A 171 27.74 -8.71 11.17
CA PHE A 171 28.69 -7.87 10.44
C PHE A 171 28.28 -6.39 10.39
N LYS A 172 27.07 -6.04 10.93
CA LYS A 172 26.53 -4.67 10.93
C LYS A 172 26.58 -4.00 9.54
N LEU A 173 26.39 -4.78 8.48
CA LEU A 173 26.41 -4.25 7.14
C LEU A 173 25.28 -3.21 6.95
N PRO A 174 25.55 -2.08 6.29
CA PRO A 174 24.52 -1.07 6.05
C PRO A 174 23.42 -1.64 5.13
N PHE A 175 22.17 -1.36 5.48
CA PHE A 175 20.99 -1.86 4.75
C PHE A 175 21.05 -1.62 3.23
N PRO A 176 21.49 -0.45 2.71
CA PRO A 176 21.59 -0.22 1.26
C PRO A 176 22.52 -1.22 0.55
N LEU A 177 23.62 -1.64 1.21
CA LEU A 177 24.55 -2.61 0.65
C LEU A 177 23.88 -3.99 0.51
N ILE A 178 23.09 -4.40 1.49
CA ILE A 178 22.38 -5.67 1.46
C ILE A 178 21.34 -5.69 0.34
N VAL A 179 20.58 -4.58 0.17
CA VAL A 179 19.62 -4.44 -0.92
C VAL A 179 20.32 -4.53 -2.27
N LEU A 180 21.47 -3.87 -2.43
CA LEU A 180 22.26 -3.91 -3.66
C LEU A 180 22.79 -5.32 -3.96
N LEU A 181 23.31 -6.01 -2.94
CA LEU A 181 23.77 -7.40 -3.08
C LEU A 181 22.63 -8.34 -3.42
N ALA A 182 21.45 -8.17 -2.78
CA ALA A 182 20.26 -8.96 -3.07
C ALA A 182 19.76 -8.70 -4.50
N ALA A 183 19.79 -7.44 -4.97
CA ALA A 183 19.43 -7.10 -6.33
C ALA A 183 20.40 -7.72 -7.36
N LEU A 184 21.70 -7.67 -7.11
CA LEU A 184 22.72 -8.30 -7.95
C LEU A 184 22.56 -9.83 -8.00
N THR A 185 22.34 -10.46 -6.84
CA THR A 185 22.11 -11.91 -6.80
C THR A 185 20.80 -12.31 -7.47
N GLY A 186 19.74 -11.48 -7.35
CA GLY A 186 18.48 -11.66 -8.06
C GLY A 186 18.65 -11.51 -9.58
N TRP A 187 19.41 -10.51 -10.03
CA TRP A 187 19.70 -10.28 -11.44
C TRP A 187 20.49 -11.43 -12.05
N VAL A 188 21.60 -11.83 -11.44
CA VAL A 188 22.40 -12.99 -11.87
C VAL A 188 21.59 -14.28 -11.80
N GLY A 189 20.85 -14.48 -10.70
CA GLY A 189 20.02 -15.67 -10.50
C GLY A 189 18.87 -15.81 -11.51
N SER A 190 18.34 -14.71 -12.02
CA SER A 190 17.30 -14.71 -13.05
C SER A 190 17.78 -15.30 -14.38
N TYR A 191 19.07 -15.20 -14.67
CA TYR A 191 19.69 -15.80 -15.88
C TYR A 191 19.95 -17.30 -15.69
N TRP A 192 20.32 -17.73 -14.48
CA TRP A 192 20.76 -19.12 -14.23
C TRP A 192 19.61 -20.00 -13.74
N MET A 193 18.65 -19.44 -13.00
CA MET A 193 17.51 -20.17 -12.41
C MET A 193 16.19 -19.37 -12.55
N PRO A 194 15.65 -19.18 -13.76
CA PRO A 194 14.46 -18.37 -13.98
C PRO A 194 13.22 -18.87 -13.21
N GLN A 195 13.17 -20.15 -12.86
CA GLN A 195 12.04 -20.73 -12.11
C GLN A 195 12.01 -20.32 -10.63
N ALA A 196 13.17 -20.07 -10.01
CA ALA A 196 13.28 -19.66 -8.62
C ALA A 196 12.85 -18.19 -8.40
N PHE A 197 12.92 -17.37 -9.45
CA PHE A 197 12.62 -15.94 -9.45
C PHE A 197 11.32 -15.59 -10.17
N LYS A 198 10.53 -16.56 -10.61
CA LYS A 198 9.17 -16.32 -11.10
C LYS A 198 8.33 -15.83 -9.92
N VAL A 199 8.13 -14.52 -9.86
CA VAL A 199 7.09 -13.93 -9.03
C VAL A 199 5.77 -14.51 -9.52
N SER A 200 5.01 -15.18 -8.64
CA SER A 200 3.62 -15.54 -8.93
C SER A 200 2.89 -14.22 -9.14
N SER A 201 2.73 -13.84 -10.42
CA SER A 201 1.85 -12.73 -10.74
C SER A 201 0.50 -13.08 -10.11
N HIS A 202 0.03 -12.22 -9.23
CA HIS A 202 -1.35 -12.29 -8.78
C HIS A 202 -2.18 -12.32 -10.06
N GLN A 203 -2.76 -13.47 -10.37
CA GLN A 203 -3.78 -13.55 -11.39
C GLN A 203 -4.91 -12.66 -10.88
N THR A 204 -4.96 -11.47 -11.43
CA THR A 204 -6.11 -10.60 -11.32
C THR A 204 -7.25 -11.41 -11.92
N THR A 205 -8.12 -11.93 -11.06
CA THR A 205 -9.39 -12.49 -11.49
C THR A 205 -10.05 -11.33 -12.21
N LYS A 206 -10.14 -11.42 -13.55
CA LYS A 206 -10.85 -10.43 -14.36
C LYS A 206 -12.28 -10.41 -13.85
N SER A 207 -12.57 -9.44 -13.02
CA SER A 207 -13.93 -9.10 -12.65
C SER A 207 -14.62 -8.61 -13.90
N THR A 208 -15.53 -9.42 -14.43
CA THR A 208 -16.24 -9.21 -15.70
C THR A 208 -17.28 -8.09 -15.65
N THR A 209 -17.37 -7.33 -14.58
CA THR A 209 -18.28 -6.20 -14.46
C THR A 209 -17.46 -4.91 -14.44
N HIS A 210 -17.28 -4.29 -15.60
CA HIS A 210 -16.74 -2.93 -15.73
C HIS A 210 -17.71 -1.95 -15.07
N ILE A 211 -17.45 -1.59 -13.83
CA ILE A 211 -18.18 -0.54 -13.13
C ILE A 211 -17.37 0.75 -13.32
N SER A 212 -17.93 1.70 -14.08
CA SER A 212 -17.29 2.98 -14.41
C SER A 212 -16.88 3.75 -13.15
N ALA A 213 -15.60 4.15 -13.07
CA ALA A 213 -15.01 4.97 -12.02
C ALA A 213 -14.72 6.39 -12.53
N ILE A 214 -14.43 7.35 -11.62
CA ILE A 214 -14.06 8.73 -12.00
C ILE A 214 -12.74 8.71 -12.77
N ILE A 215 -11.76 7.98 -12.24
CA ILE A 215 -10.48 7.71 -12.89
C ILE A 215 -10.49 6.23 -13.25
N ASP A 216 -11.04 5.93 -14.42
CA ASP A 216 -11.16 4.58 -14.96
C ASP A 216 -9.94 4.20 -15.81
N ASP A 217 -9.82 2.93 -16.13
CA ASP A 217 -8.72 2.39 -16.92
C ASP A 217 -8.67 2.99 -18.32
N ASP A 218 -9.84 3.30 -18.89
CA ASP A 218 -10.00 3.98 -20.20
C ASP A 218 -9.86 5.51 -20.11
N THR A 219 -9.70 6.09 -18.90
CA THR A 219 -9.58 7.53 -18.77
C THR A 219 -8.17 7.98 -19.14
N ALA A 220 -8.06 9.00 -19.99
CA ALA A 220 -6.76 9.62 -20.28
C ALA A 220 -6.06 10.04 -18.98
N ILE A 221 -4.77 9.78 -18.88
CA ILE A 221 -3.97 10.18 -17.71
C ILE A 221 -4.10 11.70 -17.55
N PRO A 222 -4.44 12.21 -16.35
CA PRO A 222 -4.57 13.64 -16.11
C PRO A 222 -3.34 14.41 -16.60
N GLU A 223 -3.50 15.59 -17.17
CA GLU A 223 -2.40 16.37 -17.76
C GLU A 223 -1.23 16.60 -16.81
N HIS A 224 -1.49 16.72 -15.51
CA HIS A 224 -0.45 16.89 -14.49
C HIS A 224 0.32 15.61 -14.19
N ALA A 225 -0.21 14.43 -14.54
CA ALA A 225 0.41 13.12 -14.36
C ALA A 225 1.11 12.62 -15.64
N GLN A 226 0.99 13.35 -16.75
CA GLN A 226 1.72 13.03 -17.97
C GLN A 226 3.18 13.46 -17.85
N TYR A 227 4.10 12.53 -18.18
CA TYR A 227 5.53 12.81 -18.22
C TYR A 227 5.83 13.79 -19.36
N ARG A 228 6.23 15.01 -19.04
CA ARG A 228 6.72 16.01 -20.01
C ARG A 228 8.19 16.28 -19.74
N PHE A 229 9.04 15.90 -20.67
CA PHE A 229 10.50 16.13 -20.63
C PHE A 229 10.90 17.62 -20.42
N LYS A 230 10.01 18.56 -20.63
CA LYS A 230 10.23 20.01 -20.51
C LYS A 230 10.05 20.57 -19.09
N ARG A 231 9.85 19.75 -18.05
CA ARG A 231 9.66 20.23 -16.66
C ARG A 231 10.80 19.83 -15.72
N LEU A 232 11.90 19.34 -16.27
CA LEU A 232 13.22 19.28 -15.63
C LEU A 232 13.99 20.52 -16.08
#